data_038973e6453228f2ed32f4d7b2bdd50a
#
_entry.id   038973e6453228f2ed32f4d7b2bdd50a
#
_cell.length_a   1.000
_cell.length_b   1.000
_cell.length_c   1.000
_cell.angle_alpha   90.00
_cell.angle_beta   90.00
_cell.angle_gamma   90.00
#
_symmetry.space_group_name_H-M   'P 1'
#
loop_
_entity.id
_entity.type
_entity.pdbx_description
1 polymer ?
#
loop_
_entity_poly.entity_id
_entity_poly.type
_entity_poly.pdbx_seq_one_letter_code
_entity_poly.pdbx_strand_id
1 'polypeptide(L)' 'MRLDLALCRLRFVRARSAARRLVEGGHLRVNGTRVERVSREIAVGDVLTIPRTSGVLVIRIEALPERRGPPAEAR' A
#
# COMPACT_ATOMS: atom_id res chain seq x y z
N MET A 1 -1.99 4.39 -8.65
CA MET A 1 -2.70 4.59 -7.37
C MET A 1 -1.70 5.06 -6.33
N ARG A 2 -2.10 6.02 -5.52
CA ARG A 2 -1.19 6.51 -4.48
C ARG A 2 -0.96 5.44 -3.43
N LEU A 3 0.21 5.47 -2.83
CA LEU A 3 0.60 4.48 -1.84
C LEU A 3 -0.35 4.46 -0.64
N ASP A 4 -0.71 5.63 -0.11
CA ASP A 4 -1.60 5.66 1.05
C ASP A 4 -2.96 5.04 0.71
N LEU A 5 -3.45 5.32 -0.47
CA LEU A 5 -4.73 4.77 -0.89
C LEU A 5 -4.63 3.27 -1.10
N ALA A 6 -3.52 2.82 -1.68
CA ALA A 6 -3.32 1.40 -1.90
C ALA A 6 -3.27 0.64 -0.58
N LEU A 7 -2.59 1.18 0.43
CA LEU A 7 -2.53 0.52 1.73
C LEU A 7 -3.91 0.38 2.36
N CYS A 8 -4.75 1.39 2.19
CA CYS A 8 -6.10 1.31 2.72
C CYS A 8 -6.95 0.34 1.93
N ARG A 9 -6.87 0.38 0.62
CA ARG A 9 -7.70 -0.45 -0.21
C ARG A 9 -7.33 -1.91 -0.12
N LEU A 10 -6.06 -2.20 0.10
CA LEU A 10 -5.59 -3.55 0.30
C LEU A 10 -5.73 -3.99 1.75
N ARG A 11 -6.26 -3.10 2.59
CA ARG A 11 -6.58 -3.39 3.98
C ARG A 11 -5.38 -3.68 4.86
N PHE A 12 -4.26 -3.09 4.54
CA PHE A 12 -3.10 -3.17 5.40
C PHE A 12 -3.20 -2.18 6.54
N VAL A 13 -3.96 -1.10 6.36
CA VAL A 13 -4.21 -0.14 7.41
C VAL A 13 -5.69 0.22 7.38
N ARG A 14 -6.21 0.70 8.49
CA ARG A 14 -7.62 1.01 8.59
C ARG A 14 -8.00 2.36 8.01
N ALA A 15 -7.08 3.30 8.08
CA ALA A 15 -7.39 4.66 7.65
C ALA A 15 -6.18 5.26 6.98
N ARG A 16 -6.43 6.30 6.18
CA ARG A 16 -5.32 6.96 5.49
C ARG A 16 -4.37 7.62 6.45
N SER A 17 -4.85 8.06 7.63
CA SER A 17 -3.95 8.64 8.62
C SER A 17 -2.94 7.61 9.12
N ALA A 18 -3.35 6.37 9.24
CA ALA A 18 -2.44 5.31 9.64
C ALA A 18 -1.45 5.02 8.52
N ALA A 19 -1.91 5.03 7.27
CA ALA A 19 -1.02 4.85 6.14
C ALA A 19 0.02 5.96 6.10
N ARG A 20 -0.42 7.18 6.34
CA ARG A 20 0.48 8.31 6.32
C ARG A 20 1.56 8.19 7.39
N ARG A 21 1.18 7.79 8.59
CA ARG A 21 2.17 7.62 9.64
C ARG A 21 3.18 6.53 9.30
N LEU A 22 2.70 5.46 8.71
CA LEU A 22 3.58 4.36 8.33
C LEU A 22 4.58 4.81 7.27
N VAL A 23 4.10 5.52 6.27
CA VAL A 23 4.95 5.96 5.18
C VAL A 23 5.89 7.07 5.61
N GLU A 24 5.36 8.09 6.26
CA GLU A 24 6.18 9.24 6.64
C GLU A 24 7.17 8.91 7.73
N GLY A 25 6.93 7.84 8.47
CA GLY A 25 7.89 7.37 9.45
C GLY A 25 9.09 6.68 8.85
N GLY A 26 9.07 6.46 7.54
CA GLY A 26 10.19 5.83 6.88
C GLY A 26 10.28 4.33 7.08
N HIS A 27 9.18 3.70 7.45
CA HIS A 27 9.19 2.29 7.75
C HIS A 27 8.83 1.41 6.57
N LEU A 28 8.34 1.99 5.50
CA LEU A 28 7.83 1.23 4.38
C LEU A 28 8.77 1.34 3.19
N ARG A 29 8.94 0.24 2.44
CA ARG A 29 9.76 0.25 1.26
C ARG A 29 8.96 -0.19 0.05
N VAL A 30 9.31 0.38 -1.09
CA VAL A 30 8.73 -0.03 -2.36
C VAL A 30 9.90 -0.46 -3.23
N ASN A 31 9.88 -1.70 -3.68
CA ASN A 31 10.96 -2.25 -4.49
C ASN A 31 12.31 -2.12 -3.79
N GLY A 32 12.30 -2.28 -2.47
CA GLY A 32 13.53 -2.22 -1.69
C GLY A 32 14.00 -0.83 -1.33
N THR A 33 13.32 0.20 -1.79
CA THR A 33 13.72 1.59 -1.52
C THR A 33 12.75 2.21 -0.53
N ARG A 34 13.28 2.84 0.50
CA ARG A 34 12.45 3.48 1.49
C ARG A 34 11.65 4.62 0.88
N VAL A 35 10.39 4.69 1.22
CA VAL A 35 9.49 5.70 0.71
C VAL A 35 8.99 6.52 1.87
N GLU A 36 8.97 7.84 1.71
CA GLU A 36 8.51 8.72 2.76
C GLU A 36 7.36 9.62 2.32
N ARG A 37 6.89 9.44 1.10
CA ARG A 37 5.79 10.24 0.58
C ARG A 37 4.57 9.38 0.33
N VAL A 38 3.45 9.78 0.89
CA VAL A 38 2.22 9.03 0.71
C VAL A 38 1.70 9.12 -0.72
N SER A 39 2.14 10.14 -1.45
CA SER A 39 1.69 10.31 -2.83
C SER A 39 2.47 9.45 -3.82
N ARG A 40 3.44 8.67 -3.35
CA ARG A 40 4.17 7.78 -4.23
C ARG A 40 3.21 6.89 -5.00
N GLU A 41 3.40 6.84 -6.32
CA GLU A 41 2.55 6.02 -7.17
C GLU A 41 2.97 4.56 -7.08
N ILE A 42 1.97 3.70 -6.98
CA ILE A 42 2.17 2.26 -6.92
C ILE A 42 1.55 1.64 -8.15
N ALA A 43 2.21 0.65 -8.70
CA ALA A 43 1.72 -0.03 -9.90
C ALA A 43 1.82 -1.52 -9.72
N VAL A 44 1.14 -2.23 -10.58
CA VAL A 44 1.24 -3.69 -10.60
C VAL A 44 2.70 -4.07 -10.83
N GLY A 45 3.17 -5.03 -10.09
CA GLY A 45 4.55 -5.46 -10.15
C GLY A 45 5.43 -4.88 -9.06
N ASP A 46 4.96 -3.84 -8.38
CA ASP A 46 5.73 -3.26 -7.28
C ASP A 46 5.72 -4.19 -6.08
N VAL A 47 6.82 -4.23 -5.36
CA VAL A 47 6.95 -5.04 -4.16
C VAL A 47 6.98 -4.12 -2.96
N LEU A 48 6.05 -4.35 -2.03
CA LEU A 48 5.96 -3.54 -0.82
C LEU A 48 6.53 -4.32 0.36
N THR A 49 7.37 -3.67 1.14
CA THR A 49 7.89 -4.24 2.38
C THR A 49 7.26 -3.45 3.51
N ILE A 50 6.41 -4.10 4.27
CA ILE A 50 5.59 -3.45 5.29
C ILE A 50 5.96 -4.00 6.65
N PRO A 51 6.41 -3.16 7.58
CA PRO A 51 6.74 -3.65 8.91
C PRO A 51 5.48 -4.00 9.69
N ARG A 52 5.56 -5.05 10.45
CA ARG A 52 4.45 -5.48 11.31
C ARG A 52 5.00 -5.84 12.67
N THR A 53 4.12 -5.95 13.63
CA THR A 53 4.51 -6.26 14.98
C THR A 53 5.30 -7.56 15.06
N SER A 54 4.88 -8.54 14.31
CA SER A 54 5.52 -9.84 14.36
C SER A 54 6.59 -10.04 13.29
N GLY A 55 7.01 -8.96 12.64
CA GLY A 55 8.04 -9.09 11.62
C GLY A 55 7.73 -8.21 10.43
N VAL A 56 8.21 -8.62 9.28
CA VAL A 56 8.07 -7.84 8.06
C VAL A 56 7.23 -8.62 7.06
N LEU A 57 6.29 -7.93 6.44
CA LEU A 57 5.46 -8.52 5.41
C LEU A 57 5.95 -8.00 4.06
N VAL A 58 6.29 -8.90 3.14
CA VAL A 58 6.70 -8.54 1.80
C VAL A 58 5.66 -9.05 0.84
N ILE A 59 5.07 -8.15 0.07
CA ILE A 59 4.04 -8.53 -0.88
C ILE A 59 4.32 -7.91 -2.24
N ARG A 60 3.89 -8.59 -3.26
CA ARG A 60 3.98 -8.06 -4.61
C ARG A 60 2.59 -7.69 -5.08
N ILE A 61 2.46 -6.53 -5.68
CA ILE A 61 1.19 -6.07 -6.18
C ILE A 61 0.90 -6.78 -7.50
N GLU A 62 -0.09 -7.64 -7.50
CA GLU A 62 -0.46 -8.34 -8.72
C GLU A 62 -1.69 -7.74 -9.36
N ALA A 63 -2.44 -6.98 -8.61
CA ALA A 63 -3.58 -6.25 -9.13
C ALA A 63 -3.87 -5.12 -8.18
N LEU A 64 -4.30 -3.99 -8.71
CA LEU A 64 -4.67 -2.87 -7.86
C LEU A 64 -6.18 -2.77 -7.83
N PRO A 65 -6.77 -2.53 -6.65
CA PRO A 65 -8.21 -2.38 -6.58
C PRO A 65 -8.63 -1.12 -7.31
N GLU A 66 -9.66 -1.23 -8.11
CA GLU A 66 -10.17 -0.10 -8.81
C GLU A 66 -10.85 0.81 -7.84
N ARG A 67 -10.67 2.11 -8.00
CA ARG A 67 -11.27 2.99 -7.06
C ARG A 67 -12.77 2.92 -7.16
N ARG A 68 -13.31 2.53 -8.27
CA ARG A 68 -14.70 2.28 -8.29
C ARG A 68 -14.91 1.16 -9.17
N GLY A 69 -14.54 0.02 -8.75
CA GLY A 69 -14.73 -1.15 -9.53
C GLY A 69 -16.19 -1.34 -9.87
N PRO A 70 -16.49 -1.85 -11.03
CA PRO A 70 -17.85 -2.11 -11.39
C PRO A 70 -18.46 -3.06 -10.41
N PRO A 71 -19.68 -2.80 -10.03
CA PRO A 71 -20.32 -3.64 -9.05
C PRO A 71 -20.36 -5.08 -9.44
N ALA A 72 -20.45 -5.32 -10.68
CA ALA A 72 -20.56 -6.68 -11.10
C ALA A 72 -19.39 -7.46 -10.74
N GLU A 73 -18.23 -6.89 -10.87
CA GLU A 73 -17.16 -7.67 -10.57
C GLU A 73 -16.90 -7.62 -9.21
N ALA A 74 -17.47 -6.75 -8.57
CA ALA A 74 -17.27 -6.79 -7.20
C ALA A 74 -17.86 -8.05 -6.71
N ARG A 75 -18.54 -8.63 -7.51
CA ARG A 75 -19.07 -9.73 -7.19
C ARG A 75 -18.62 -10.55 -7.05
#